data_fbbab2733df6bc25b207841b5388cbf0
#
_entry.id   fbbab2733df6bc25b207841b5388cbf0
#
_cell.length_a   1.000
_cell.length_b   1.000
_cell.length_c   1.000
_cell.angle_alpha   90.00
_cell.angle_beta   90.00
_cell.angle_gamma   90.00
#
_symmetry.space_group_name_H-M   'P 1'
#
loop_
_entity.id
_entity.type
_entity.pdbx_description
1 polymer ?
#
loop_
_entity_poly.entity_id
_entity_poly.type
_entity_poly.pdbx_seq_one_letter_code
_entity_poly.pdbx_strand_id
1 'polypeptide(L)'
;MYFVAKEVQQQGRPSFNSKVFLKLYFYGYLNGIRSSRRLERECKRNIELQWLIGKLVPNYHSISDFRKDNPQALQNTFKLFVLFLKDCDLLGGTTVAIDGTKMRANNSKKNNYSPKKIQRHLDYIEEKTKVYLQELYRYAICNSPKKMD
;
A
#
# COMPACT_ATOMS: atom_id res chain seq x y z
N MET A 1 -12.79 -2.29 12.02
CA MET A 1 -12.41 -1.64 10.75
C MET A 1 -13.12 -2.39 9.63
N TYR A 2 -14.06 -1.75 8.95
CA TYR A 2 -14.88 -2.43 7.94
C TYR A 2 -14.56 -1.86 6.56
N PHE A 3 -14.35 -2.75 5.60
CA PHE A 3 -14.29 -2.39 4.18
C PHE A 3 -15.71 -2.45 3.62
N VAL A 4 -16.07 -1.46 2.82
CA VAL A 4 -17.33 -1.48 2.09
C VAL A 4 -17.26 -2.59 1.05
N ALA A 5 -18.04 -3.65 1.25
CA ALA A 5 -18.25 -4.67 0.24
C ALA A 5 -19.35 -4.16 -0.70
N LYS A 6 -19.13 -4.20 -2.01
CA LYS A 6 -20.22 -3.97 -2.97
C LYS A 6 -21.27 -5.06 -2.79
N GLU A 7 -22.52 -4.66 -2.66
CA GLU A 7 -23.65 -5.60 -2.61
C GLU A 7 -23.60 -6.52 -3.83
N VAL A 8 -23.88 -7.79 -3.58
CA VAL A 8 -23.92 -8.81 -4.64
C VAL A 8 -25.13 -8.50 -5.51
N GLN A 9 -24.92 -7.97 -6.69
CA GLN A 9 -25.99 -7.85 -7.68
C GLN A 9 -26.44 -9.25 -8.07
N GLN A 10 -27.75 -9.48 -8.12
CA GLN A 10 -28.34 -10.80 -8.45
C GLN A 10 -27.97 -11.30 -9.86
N GLN A 11 -27.47 -10.43 -10.72
CA GLN A 11 -26.98 -10.78 -12.05
C GLN A 11 -25.57 -10.21 -12.25
N GLY A 12 -24.61 -11.08 -12.56
CA GLY A 12 -23.24 -10.71 -12.88
C GLY A 12 -22.19 -11.53 -12.11
N ARG A 13 -20.92 -11.27 -12.42
CA ARG A 13 -19.80 -11.91 -11.74
C ARG A 13 -19.74 -11.42 -10.28
N PRO A 14 -19.63 -12.31 -9.29
CA PRO A 14 -19.51 -11.92 -7.89
C PRO A 14 -18.32 -10.98 -7.68
N SER A 15 -18.47 -10.02 -6.78
CA SER A 15 -17.40 -9.07 -6.42
C SER A 15 -16.21 -9.81 -5.80
N PHE A 16 -15.00 -9.32 -6.07
CA PHE A 16 -13.81 -9.85 -5.43
C PHE A 16 -13.81 -9.53 -3.94
N ASN A 17 -13.32 -10.48 -3.14
CA ASN A 17 -13.15 -10.27 -1.71
C ASN A 17 -12.15 -9.12 -1.44
N SER A 18 -12.44 -8.27 -0.47
CA SER A 18 -11.59 -7.15 -0.05
C SER A 18 -10.16 -7.58 0.29
N LYS A 19 -9.97 -8.79 0.81
CA LYS A 19 -8.65 -9.36 1.09
C LYS A 19 -7.76 -9.48 -0.16
N VAL A 20 -8.34 -9.74 -1.32
CA VAL A 20 -7.60 -9.81 -2.60
C VAL A 20 -7.02 -8.45 -2.96
N PHE A 21 -7.83 -7.40 -2.84
CA PHE A 21 -7.38 -6.03 -3.11
C PHE A 21 -6.33 -5.56 -2.10
N LEU A 22 -6.47 -5.90 -0.82
CA LEU A 22 -5.46 -5.56 0.20
C LEU A 22 -4.11 -6.21 -0.10
N LYS A 23 -4.10 -7.51 -0.40
CA LYS A 23 -2.87 -8.23 -0.82
C LYS A 23 -2.24 -7.57 -2.04
N LEU A 24 -3.06 -7.19 -3.02
CA LEU A 24 -2.61 -6.53 -4.24
C LEU A 24 -2.01 -5.14 -3.96
N TYR A 25 -2.63 -4.36 -3.08
CA TYR A 25 -2.09 -3.05 -2.70
C TYR A 25 -0.81 -3.16 -1.86
N PHE A 26 -0.70 -4.12 -0.95
CA PHE A 26 0.54 -4.36 -0.21
C PHE A 26 1.68 -4.78 -1.14
N TYR A 27 1.40 -5.68 -2.08
CA TYR A 27 2.35 -6.04 -3.11
C TYR A 27 2.79 -4.81 -3.93
N GLY A 28 1.83 -3.98 -4.34
CA GLY A 28 2.10 -2.73 -5.06
C GLY A 28 2.96 -1.76 -4.26
N TYR A 29 2.69 -1.61 -2.96
CA TYR A 29 3.49 -0.78 -2.07
C TYR A 29 4.94 -1.26 -1.97
N LEU A 30 5.14 -2.54 -1.69
CA LEU A 30 6.47 -3.14 -1.54
C LEU A 30 7.29 -3.07 -2.83
N ASN A 31 6.64 -3.19 -4.00
CA ASN A 31 7.30 -3.18 -5.31
C ASN A 31 7.25 -1.81 -6.01
N GLY A 32 6.81 -0.75 -5.33
CA GLY A 32 6.73 0.60 -5.89
C GLY A 32 5.76 0.73 -7.07
N ILE A 33 4.73 -0.13 -7.16
CA ILE A 33 3.74 -0.13 -8.23
C ILE A 33 2.52 0.69 -7.82
N ARG A 34 2.31 1.85 -8.47
CA ARG A 34 1.26 2.82 -8.12
C ARG A 34 0.06 2.80 -9.08
N SER A 35 0.23 2.26 -10.27
CA SER A 35 -0.79 2.23 -11.31
C SER A 35 -1.67 0.98 -11.22
N SER A 36 -3.01 1.15 -11.16
CA SER A 36 -3.96 0.04 -11.18
C SER A 36 -3.88 -0.80 -12.47
N ARG A 37 -3.58 -0.18 -13.61
CA ARG A 37 -3.34 -0.89 -14.87
C ARG A 37 -2.06 -1.74 -14.83
N ARG A 38 -1.03 -1.23 -14.15
CA ARG A 38 0.20 -2.01 -13.95
C ARG A 38 -0.04 -3.15 -12.98
N LEU A 39 -0.80 -2.94 -11.89
CA LEU A 39 -1.20 -4.01 -10.98
C LEU A 39 -1.98 -5.11 -11.69
N GLU A 40 -2.96 -4.76 -12.55
CA GLU A 40 -3.68 -5.75 -13.35
C GLU A 40 -2.72 -6.54 -14.26
N ARG A 41 -1.75 -5.89 -14.88
CA ARG A 41 -0.73 -6.56 -15.70
C ARG A 41 0.11 -7.53 -14.89
N GLU A 42 0.54 -7.13 -13.70
CA GLU A 42 1.29 -7.99 -12.78
C GLU A 42 0.47 -9.22 -12.34
N CYS A 43 -0.83 -9.08 -12.10
CA CYS A 43 -1.72 -10.22 -11.82
C CYS A 43 -1.69 -11.27 -12.93
N LYS A 44 -1.47 -10.87 -14.19
CA LYS A 44 -1.43 -11.78 -15.35
C LYS A 44 -0.05 -12.39 -15.58
N ARG A 45 1.02 -11.70 -15.16
CA ARG A 45 2.40 -12.03 -15.54
C ARG A 45 3.25 -12.57 -14.39
N ASN A 46 2.99 -12.11 -13.18
CA ASN A 46 3.84 -12.42 -12.04
C ASN A 46 3.28 -13.62 -11.27
N ILE A 47 4.07 -14.69 -11.22
CA ILE A 47 3.71 -15.96 -10.58
C ILE A 47 3.54 -15.79 -9.06
N GLU A 48 4.39 -14.99 -8.42
CA GLU A 48 4.33 -14.73 -6.98
C GLU A 48 3.01 -14.04 -6.62
N LEU A 49 2.62 -13.02 -7.42
CA LEU A 49 1.36 -12.32 -7.22
C LEU A 49 0.16 -13.23 -7.48
N GLN A 50 0.21 -14.05 -8.53
CA GLN A 50 -0.83 -15.04 -8.81
C GLN A 50 -1.02 -16.03 -7.66
N TRP A 51 0.08 -16.49 -7.07
CA TRP A 51 0.02 -17.34 -5.88
C TRP A 51 -0.58 -16.58 -4.69
N LEU A 52 -0.15 -15.35 -4.43
CA LEU A 52 -0.61 -14.52 -3.32
C LEU A 52 -2.12 -14.26 -3.35
N ILE A 53 -2.69 -14.02 -4.53
CA ILE A 53 -4.11 -13.68 -4.73
C ILE A 53 -4.97 -14.86 -5.22
N GLY A 54 -4.42 -16.08 -5.27
CA GLY A 54 -5.14 -17.29 -5.66
C GLY A 54 -5.52 -17.32 -7.14
N LYS A 55 -4.64 -16.88 -8.04
CA LYS A 55 -4.81 -16.80 -9.51
C LYS A 55 -6.00 -15.91 -9.95
N LEU A 56 -6.50 -15.06 -9.06
CA LEU A 56 -7.53 -14.09 -9.41
C LEU A 56 -6.90 -12.92 -10.18
N VAL A 57 -7.62 -12.41 -11.19
CA VAL A 57 -7.16 -11.28 -11.99
C VAL A 57 -8.23 -10.18 -11.95
N PRO A 58 -8.21 -9.32 -10.91
CA PRO A 58 -9.08 -8.15 -10.89
C PRO A 58 -8.71 -7.20 -12.02
N ASN A 59 -9.71 -6.62 -12.70
CA ASN A 59 -9.45 -5.60 -13.71
C ASN A 59 -9.05 -4.26 -13.04
N TYR A 60 -8.41 -3.37 -13.79
CA TYR A 60 -7.92 -2.10 -13.26
C TYR A 60 -9.03 -1.19 -12.74
N HIS A 61 -10.25 -1.27 -13.27
CA HIS A 61 -11.42 -0.54 -12.77
C HIS A 61 -11.78 -1.01 -11.36
N SER A 62 -11.94 -2.32 -11.14
CA SER A 62 -12.24 -2.87 -9.82
C SER A 62 -11.17 -2.52 -8.78
N ILE A 63 -9.89 -2.52 -9.18
CA ILE A 63 -8.78 -2.10 -8.32
C ILE A 63 -8.92 -0.61 -7.96
N SER A 64 -9.19 0.24 -8.94
CA SER A 64 -9.36 1.68 -8.73
C SER A 64 -10.59 2.01 -7.89
N ASP A 65 -11.72 1.36 -8.16
CA ASP A 65 -12.98 1.57 -7.45
C ASP A 65 -12.84 1.17 -5.98
N PHE A 66 -12.25 0.02 -5.70
CA PHE A 66 -12.01 -0.41 -4.32
C PHE A 66 -11.24 0.63 -3.49
N ARG A 67 -10.22 1.27 -4.09
CA ARG A 67 -9.48 2.35 -3.45
C ARG A 67 -10.33 3.59 -3.24
N LYS A 68 -11.13 3.98 -4.25
CA LYS A 68 -12.03 5.12 -4.19
C LYS A 68 -13.09 4.96 -3.10
N ASP A 69 -13.61 3.75 -2.96
CA ASP A 69 -14.69 3.44 -2.02
C ASP A 69 -14.17 3.26 -0.57
N ASN A 70 -12.88 2.94 -0.40
CA ASN A 70 -12.30 2.61 0.91
C ASN A 70 -11.03 3.40 1.28
N PRO A 71 -10.97 4.73 1.13
CA PRO A 71 -9.73 5.49 1.32
C PRO A 71 -9.22 5.43 2.76
N GLN A 72 -10.11 5.64 3.74
CA GLN A 72 -9.75 5.66 5.16
C GLN A 72 -9.38 4.27 5.69
N ALA A 73 -10.09 3.24 5.24
CA ALA A 73 -9.82 1.86 5.62
C ALA A 73 -8.44 1.41 5.09
N LEU A 74 -8.12 1.77 3.84
CA LEU A 74 -6.80 1.51 3.26
C LEU A 74 -5.70 2.23 4.04
N GLN A 75 -5.84 3.53 4.31
CA GLN A 75 -4.85 4.30 5.06
C GLN A 75 -4.54 3.65 6.41
N ASN A 76 -5.57 3.28 7.17
CA ASN A 76 -5.40 2.66 8.48
C ASN A 76 -4.75 1.27 8.37
N THR A 77 -5.12 0.48 7.36
CA THR A 77 -4.53 -0.85 7.14
C THR A 77 -3.06 -0.74 6.75
N PHE A 78 -2.69 0.25 5.91
CA PHE A 78 -1.29 0.52 5.59
C PHE A 78 -0.46 0.94 6.80
N LYS A 79 -1.01 1.78 7.69
CA LYS A 79 -0.34 2.12 8.95
C LYS A 79 -0.04 0.88 9.79
N LEU A 80 -1.03 0.01 9.97
CA LEU A 80 -0.85 -1.25 10.70
C LEU A 80 0.16 -2.19 10.02
N PHE A 81 0.12 -2.26 8.70
CA PHE A 81 1.07 -3.08 7.94
C PHE A 81 2.51 -2.60 8.09
N VAL A 82 2.74 -1.29 8.03
CA VAL A 82 4.09 -0.72 8.24
C VAL A 82 4.57 -0.94 9.68
N LEU A 83 3.68 -0.81 10.67
CA LEU A 83 4.01 -1.13 12.06
C LEU A 83 4.39 -2.61 12.22
N PHE A 84 3.61 -3.51 11.64
CA PHE A 84 3.92 -4.94 11.62
C PHE A 84 5.27 -5.25 10.97
N LEU A 85 5.58 -4.65 9.80
CA LEU A 85 6.88 -4.84 9.16
C LEU A 85 8.03 -4.34 10.03
N LYS A 86 7.80 -3.26 10.79
CA LYS A 86 8.78 -2.74 11.75
C LYS A 86 8.98 -3.69 12.92
N ASP A 87 7.90 -4.24 13.48
CA ASP A 87 7.99 -5.19 14.60
C ASP A 87 8.68 -6.49 14.18
N CYS A 88 8.56 -6.87 12.91
CA CYS A 88 9.27 -8.01 12.33
C CYS A 88 10.72 -7.70 11.90
N ASP A 89 11.21 -6.47 12.14
CA ASP A 89 12.55 -6.00 11.72
C ASP A 89 12.81 -6.07 10.20
N LEU A 90 11.72 -6.10 9.41
CA LEU A 90 11.76 -6.17 7.95
C LEU A 90 11.91 -4.80 7.28
N LEU A 91 11.72 -3.72 8.03
CA LEU A 91 12.02 -2.37 7.57
C LEU A 91 13.46 -2.03 7.93
N GLY A 92 14.36 -2.24 7.00
CA GLY A 92 15.75 -1.80 7.11
C GLY A 92 15.81 -0.28 7.27
N GLY A 93 15.88 0.19 8.49
CA GLY A 93 15.96 1.63 8.82
C GLY A 93 17.12 1.96 9.76
N THR A 94 18.07 1.04 9.94
CA THR A 94 19.17 1.21 10.88
C THR A 94 20.39 1.90 10.29
N THR A 95 20.48 2.07 8.97
CA THR A 95 21.63 2.69 8.34
C THR A 95 21.20 3.84 7.46
N VAL A 96 21.21 5.06 7.99
CA VAL A 96 21.21 6.27 7.15
C VAL A 96 22.69 6.52 6.83
N ALA A 97 23.12 6.18 5.64
CA ALA A 97 24.41 6.63 5.11
C ALA A 97 24.24 8.11 4.77
N ILE A 98 24.70 8.97 5.66
CA ILE A 98 24.97 10.37 5.33
C ILE A 98 26.36 10.38 4.73
N ASP A 99 26.43 10.88 3.50
CA ASP A 99 27.62 10.98 2.68
C ASP A 99 28.90 11.29 3.49
N GLY A 100 29.86 10.38 3.44
CA GLY A 100 31.25 10.62 3.79
C GLY A 100 31.67 10.62 5.26
N THR A 101 30.78 10.59 6.25
CA THR A 101 31.19 10.64 7.65
C THR A 101 30.79 9.37 8.43
N LYS A 102 31.75 8.48 8.67
CA LYS A 102 31.62 7.37 9.61
C LYS A 102 31.52 7.92 11.04
N MET A 103 30.36 8.33 11.50
CA MET A 103 30.09 8.51 12.91
C MET A 103 29.88 7.16 13.57
N ARG A 104 30.88 6.62 14.23
CA ARG A 104 30.73 5.50 15.14
C ARG A 104 29.86 5.96 16.32
N ALA A 105 28.57 5.77 16.25
CA ALA A 105 27.73 5.89 17.41
C ALA A 105 27.93 4.66 18.29
N ASN A 106 28.83 4.77 19.21
CA ASN A 106 28.88 3.88 20.37
C ASN A 106 27.64 4.17 21.19
N ASN A 107 26.83 3.17 21.35
CA ASN A 107 25.74 3.03 22.31
C ASN A 107 24.31 3.34 21.82
N SER A 108 23.53 2.36 21.95
CA SER A 108 22.09 2.09 22.00
C SER A 108 21.08 3.23 22.30
N LYS A 109 21.39 4.48 22.05
CA LYS A 109 20.39 5.57 21.97
C LYS A 109 19.35 5.35 20.85
N LYS A 110 19.61 4.39 19.93
CA LYS A 110 18.68 4.03 18.86
C LYS A 110 17.43 3.34 19.36
N ASN A 111 17.51 2.57 20.43
CA ASN A 111 16.38 1.80 20.98
C ASN A 111 15.63 2.55 22.09
N ASN A 112 15.99 3.77 22.38
CA ASN A 112 15.28 4.57 23.36
C ASN A 112 14.07 5.23 22.70
N TYR A 113 12.94 4.55 22.76
CA TYR A 113 11.65 5.03 22.26
C TYR A 113 11.03 5.99 23.31
N SER A 114 11.43 7.26 23.28
CA SER A 114 10.68 8.28 24.02
C SER A 114 9.33 8.52 23.33
N PRO A 115 8.27 8.90 24.06
CA PRO A 115 6.95 9.19 23.46
C PRO A 115 7.04 10.18 22.28
N LYS A 116 7.90 11.19 22.38
CA LYS A 116 8.17 12.16 21.29
C LYS A 116 8.77 11.50 20.04
N LYS A 117 9.60 10.49 20.21
CA LYS A 117 10.22 9.78 19.08
C LYS A 117 9.24 8.85 18.40
N ILE A 118 8.39 8.19 19.18
CA ILE A 118 7.30 7.37 18.66
C ILE A 118 6.34 8.24 17.83
N GLN A 119 5.95 9.39 18.36
CA GLN A 119 5.06 10.31 17.65
C GLN A 119 5.66 10.75 16.31
N ARG A 120 6.92 11.16 16.26
CA ARG A 120 7.61 11.54 15.02
C ARG A 120 7.64 10.39 14.00
N HIS A 121 7.81 9.14 14.45
CA HIS A 121 7.78 7.99 13.56
C HIS A 121 6.38 7.71 13.03
N LEU A 122 5.35 7.89 13.87
CA LEU A 122 3.96 7.76 13.44
C LEU A 122 3.60 8.84 12.41
N ASP A 123 3.98 10.09 12.68
CA ASP A 123 3.75 11.22 11.77
C ASP A 123 4.46 10.97 10.41
N TYR A 124 5.70 10.48 10.44
CA TYR A 124 6.43 10.12 9.23
C TYR A 124 5.74 9.02 8.43
N ILE A 125 5.29 7.95 9.09
CA ILE A 125 4.55 6.86 8.46
C ILE A 125 3.26 7.40 7.85
N GLU A 126 2.55 8.26 8.58
CA GLU A 126 1.32 8.88 8.11
C GLU A 126 1.54 9.74 6.87
N GLU A 127 2.57 10.58 6.87
CA GLU A 127 2.95 11.41 5.73
C GLU A 127 3.30 10.54 4.50
N LYS A 128 4.15 9.53 4.68
CA LYS A 128 4.53 8.63 3.58
C LYS A 128 3.34 7.85 3.01
N THR A 129 2.44 7.42 3.89
CA THR A 129 1.21 6.74 3.45
C THR A 129 0.28 7.69 2.69
N LYS A 130 0.14 8.93 3.15
CA LYS A 130 -0.64 9.97 2.44
C LYS A 130 -0.05 10.25 1.05
N VAL A 131 1.27 10.46 0.97
CA VAL A 131 1.96 10.69 -0.31
C VAL A 131 1.73 9.52 -1.27
N TYR A 132 1.91 8.29 -0.82
CA TYR A 132 1.68 7.11 -1.66
C TYR A 132 0.23 7.04 -2.17
N LEU A 133 -0.75 7.26 -1.30
CA LEU A 133 -2.15 7.26 -1.69
C LEU A 133 -2.49 8.41 -2.65
N GLN A 134 -1.95 9.62 -2.43
CA GLN A 134 -2.12 10.76 -3.34
C GLN A 134 -1.54 10.47 -4.72
N GLU A 135 -0.35 9.89 -4.80
CA GLU A 135 0.24 9.48 -6.07
C GLU A 135 -0.62 8.43 -6.78
N LEU A 136 -1.17 7.46 -6.05
CA LEU A 136 -2.14 6.52 -6.62
C LEU A 136 -3.37 7.22 -7.20
N TYR A 137 -3.92 8.24 -6.50
CA TYR A 137 -5.05 9.04 -7.02
C TYR A 137 -4.65 9.83 -8.26
N ARG A 138 -3.50 10.50 -8.24
CA ARG A 138 -2.99 11.26 -9.38
C ARG A 138 -2.84 10.39 -10.63
N TYR A 139 -2.27 9.20 -10.50
CA TYR A 139 -2.17 8.25 -11.62
C TYR A 139 -3.54 7.78 -12.12
N ALA A 140 -4.53 7.66 -11.26
CA ALA A 140 -5.88 7.30 -11.66
C ALA A 140 -6.56 8.40 -12.47
N ILE A 141 -6.40 9.67 -12.07
CA ILE A 141 -6.98 10.84 -12.74
C ILE A 141 -6.31 11.06 -14.11
N CYS A 142 -4.98 11.04 -14.16
CA CYS A 142 -4.24 11.25 -15.40
C CYS A 142 -4.49 10.19 -16.47
N ASN A 143 -4.93 8.99 -16.06
CA ASN A 143 -5.20 7.87 -16.97
C ASN A 143 -6.70 7.54 -17.12
N SER A 144 -7.58 8.38 -16.61
CA SER A 144 -9.01 8.32 -16.95
C SER A 144 -9.19 8.70 -18.42
N PRO A 145 -9.87 7.91 -19.25
CA PRO A 145 -10.18 8.32 -20.60
C PRO A 145 -11.01 9.60 -20.51
N LYS A 146 -10.54 10.68 -21.15
CA LYS A 146 -11.38 11.86 -21.39
C LYS A 146 -12.64 11.34 -22.07
N LYS A 147 -13.82 11.56 -21.47
CA LYS A 147 -15.07 11.43 -22.19
C LYS A 147 -14.94 12.41 -23.37
N MET A 148 -14.84 11.87 -24.56
CA MET A 148 -15.09 12.63 -25.76
C MET A 148 -16.60 12.84 -25.78
N ASP A 149 -17.03 14.06 -25.55
CA ASP A 149 -18.37 14.53 -25.86
C ASP A 149 -18.55 14.54 -27.39
#